data_9f48f24140276cef356975e2d36bbca8
#
_entry.id   9f48f24140276cef356975e2d36bbca8
#
_cell.length_a   1.000
_cell.length_b   1.000
_cell.length_c   1.000
_cell.angle_alpha   90.00
_cell.angle_beta   90.00
_cell.angle_gamma   90.00
#
_symmetry.space_group_name_H-M   'P 1'
#
loop_
_entity.id
_entity.type
_entity.pdbx_description
1 polymer ?
#
loop_
_entity_poly.entity_id
_entity_poly.type
_entity_poly.pdbx_seq_one_letter_code
_entity_poly.pdbx_strand_id
1 'polypeptide(L)'
;MVKVMDIRIRAVILSTEGIKTDKEISSSFGISERTLRRWKKSYKISGVRGLNPSSTKPVNSSNQMPKALENRIISLKQKYPSWGARRIKHQFNLPAHWTSVHRVLKKHGLLIRIKAKPQPCKRFARHHADSLWQGDTFQFRITDVGKVYVTGFSDDCSRYRIKSKVYLHKGAVESVNCLCWALRNGRIPKQIYLDNGKQFVAKDFKKEAEKYGIKLIFGKPYHPRGRGKIEAYHKALYRELISLKKFKSLSDFRKHLWKFDNQYNNWRKQEILGWNTPASVYNNKKYFNKQRKLLKKRTNVLLTKADIS
;
A
#
# COMPACT_ATOMS: atom_id res chain seq x y z
N MET A 1 1.61 -27.56 -35.86
CA MET A 1 2.99 -27.29 -35.45
C MET A 1 3.60 -28.57 -34.90
N VAL A 2 4.47 -29.25 -35.65
CA VAL A 2 5.20 -30.43 -35.15
C VAL A 2 6.16 -29.88 -34.07
N LYS A 3 6.06 -30.39 -32.83
CA LYS A 3 6.91 -29.92 -31.73
C LYS A 3 8.38 -30.17 -32.11
N VAL A 4 9.23 -29.15 -31.95
CA VAL A 4 10.70 -29.20 -32.20
C VAL A 4 11.34 -30.41 -31.51
N MET A 5 10.74 -30.93 -30.44
CA MET A 5 11.09 -32.13 -29.71
C MET A 5 10.98 -33.39 -30.57
N ASP A 6 9.92 -33.52 -31.39
CA ASP A 6 9.70 -34.71 -32.25
C ASP A 6 10.80 -34.81 -33.33
N ILE A 7 11.28 -33.69 -33.85
CA ILE A 7 12.35 -33.68 -34.87
C ILE A 7 13.68 -34.18 -34.28
N ARG A 8 14.05 -33.79 -33.07
CA ARG A 8 15.29 -34.23 -32.40
C ARG A 8 15.27 -35.70 -32.11
N ILE A 9 14.14 -36.21 -31.60
CA ILE A 9 13.94 -37.64 -31.29
C ILE A 9 14.02 -38.46 -32.57
N ARG A 10 13.30 -38.07 -33.61
CA ARG A 10 13.29 -38.78 -34.90
C ARG A 10 14.66 -38.81 -35.54
N ALA A 11 15.37 -37.69 -35.60
CA ALA A 11 16.69 -37.60 -36.16
C ALA A 11 17.72 -38.50 -35.43
N VAL A 12 17.63 -38.57 -34.09
CA VAL A 12 18.52 -39.42 -33.28
C VAL A 12 18.15 -40.90 -33.45
N ILE A 13 16.88 -41.28 -33.45
CA ILE A 13 16.44 -42.68 -33.66
C ILE A 13 16.88 -43.17 -35.02
N LEU A 14 16.59 -42.43 -36.11
CA LEU A 14 16.98 -42.82 -37.45
C LEU A 14 18.49 -43.04 -37.61
N SER A 15 19.30 -42.26 -36.87
CA SER A 15 20.75 -42.43 -36.88
C SER A 15 21.25 -43.57 -36.00
N THR A 16 20.61 -43.84 -34.84
CA THR A 16 20.99 -44.94 -33.93
C THR A 16 20.58 -46.31 -34.44
N GLU A 17 19.48 -46.39 -35.16
CA GLU A 17 18.99 -47.62 -35.78
C GLU A 17 19.66 -47.90 -37.14
N GLY A 18 20.53 -47.05 -37.62
CA GLY A 18 21.27 -47.25 -38.86
C GLY A 18 20.42 -47.17 -40.14
N ILE A 19 19.20 -46.60 -40.03
CA ILE A 19 18.24 -46.55 -41.15
C ILE A 19 18.72 -45.57 -42.24
N LYS A 20 19.40 -44.50 -41.84
CA LYS A 20 20.02 -43.50 -42.77
C LYS A 20 21.36 -43.03 -42.23
N THR A 21 22.22 -42.57 -43.13
CA THR A 21 23.49 -41.97 -42.75
C THR A 21 23.31 -40.61 -42.07
N ASP A 22 24.25 -40.25 -41.21
CA ASP A 22 24.23 -38.94 -40.51
C ASP A 22 24.14 -37.77 -41.48
N LYS A 23 24.75 -37.90 -42.67
CA LYS A 23 24.72 -36.91 -43.73
C LYS A 23 23.33 -36.75 -44.37
N GLU A 24 22.68 -37.85 -44.67
CA GLU A 24 21.28 -37.85 -45.20
C GLU A 24 20.28 -37.30 -44.20
N ILE A 25 20.43 -37.66 -42.92
CA ILE A 25 19.57 -37.16 -41.83
C ILE A 25 19.77 -35.65 -41.68
N SER A 26 21.01 -35.20 -41.66
CA SER A 26 21.35 -33.76 -41.54
C SER A 26 20.72 -32.96 -42.68
N SER A 27 20.83 -33.44 -43.92
CA SER A 27 20.19 -32.81 -45.08
C SER A 27 18.66 -32.81 -44.98
N SER A 28 18.07 -33.99 -44.65
CA SER A 28 16.58 -34.14 -44.58
C SER A 28 15.94 -33.26 -43.49
N PHE A 29 16.61 -33.06 -42.35
CA PHE A 29 16.12 -32.25 -41.25
C PHE A 29 16.62 -30.81 -41.21
N GLY A 30 17.46 -30.41 -42.19
CA GLY A 30 18.02 -29.06 -42.24
C GLY A 30 18.93 -28.72 -41.07
N ILE A 31 19.67 -29.70 -40.51
CA ILE A 31 20.56 -29.54 -39.38
C ILE A 31 22.01 -29.85 -39.77
N SER A 32 22.99 -29.32 -39.06
CA SER A 32 24.36 -29.74 -39.26
C SER A 32 24.65 -31.10 -38.64
N GLU A 33 25.57 -31.89 -39.24
CA GLU A 33 26.06 -33.13 -38.67
C GLU A 33 26.60 -32.96 -37.23
N ARG A 34 27.25 -31.82 -36.95
CA ARG A 34 27.69 -31.45 -35.60
C ARG A 34 26.52 -31.37 -34.60
N THR A 35 25.39 -30.84 -35.07
CA THR A 35 24.15 -30.80 -34.23
C THR A 35 23.62 -32.17 -33.97
N LEU A 36 23.57 -33.04 -34.98
CA LEU A 36 23.12 -34.43 -34.86
C LEU A 36 24.01 -35.19 -33.87
N ARG A 37 25.35 -35.12 -34.04
CA ARG A 37 26.31 -35.78 -33.11
C ARG A 37 26.12 -35.29 -31.66
N ARG A 38 25.88 -34.00 -31.44
CA ARG A 38 25.59 -33.49 -30.11
C ARG A 38 24.31 -34.05 -29.53
N TRP A 39 23.26 -34.19 -30.33
CA TRP A 39 21.99 -34.79 -29.88
C TRP A 39 22.16 -36.26 -29.57
N LYS A 40 22.88 -37.03 -30.40
CA LYS A 40 23.23 -38.43 -30.16
C LYS A 40 23.97 -38.60 -28.83
N LYS A 41 24.97 -37.76 -28.55
CA LYS A 41 25.71 -37.77 -27.28
C LYS A 41 24.79 -37.51 -26.11
N SER A 42 23.92 -36.51 -26.19
CA SER A 42 22.97 -36.16 -25.11
C SER A 42 21.94 -37.27 -24.90
N TYR A 43 21.48 -37.89 -25.98
CA TYR A 43 20.55 -39.02 -25.91
C TYR A 43 21.19 -40.25 -25.28
N LYS A 44 22.43 -40.56 -25.60
CA LYS A 44 23.19 -41.67 -25.01
C LYS A 44 23.38 -41.52 -23.51
N ILE A 45 23.54 -40.28 -23.01
CA ILE A 45 23.77 -39.97 -21.57
C ILE A 45 22.44 -39.96 -20.78
N SER A 46 21.40 -39.36 -21.31
CA SER A 46 20.16 -39.04 -20.55
C SER A 46 18.87 -39.43 -21.27
N GLY A 47 18.94 -40.26 -22.30
CA GLY A 47 17.80 -40.68 -23.10
C GLY A 47 17.04 -39.52 -23.73
N VAL A 48 15.74 -39.65 -23.89
CA VAL A 48 14.86 -38.60 -24.44
C VAL A 48 14.94 -37.27 -23.65
N ARG A 49 15.19 -37.36 -22.33
CA ARG A 49 15.34 -36.17 -21.49
C ARG A 49 16.57 -35.32 -21.86
N GLY A 50 17.62 -35.93 -22.35
CA GLY A 50 18.83 -35.26 -22.82
C GLY A 50 18.63 -34.38 -24.06
N LEU A 51 17.55 -34.65 -24.83
CA LEU A 51 17.18 -33.86 -26.01
C LEU A 51 16.39 -32.57 -25.68
N ASN A 52 15.95 -32.44 -24.44
CA ASN A 52 15.30 -31.21 -23.99
C ASN A 52 16.30 -30.04 -24.03
N PRO A 53 15.89 -28.83 -24.49
CA PRO A 53 16.75 -27.66 -24.43
C PRO A 53 17.12 -27.37 -22.98
N SER A 54 18.42 -27.41 -22.67
CA SER A 54 18.92 -26.96 -21.36
C SER A 54 18.69 -25.46 -21.17
N SER A 55 18.43 -25.07 -19.94
CA SER A 55 18.27 -23.65 -19.62
C SER A 55 19.57 -22.89 -19.94
N THR A 56 19.45 -21.83 -20.71
CA THR A 56 20.55 -20.90 -20.99
C THR A 56 20.76 -19.86 -19.89
N LYS A 57 19.95 -19.93 -18.84
CA LYS A 57 20.08 -19.01 -17.70
C LYS A 57 21.35 -19.31 -16.92
N PRO A 58 22.16 -18.28 -16.58
CA PRO A 58 23.33 -18.50 -15.74
C PRO A 58 22.91 -19.07 -14.38
N VAL A 59 23.67 -20.06 -13.92
CA VAL A 59 23.45 -20.70 -12.59
C VAL A 59 23.60 -19.66 -11.48
N ASN A 60 24.61 -18.80 -11.62
CA ASN A 60 24.84 -17.67 -10.72
C ASN A 60 24.67 -16.38 -11.49
N SER A 61 23.74 -15.53 -11.05
CA SER A 61 23.55 -14.19 -11.59
C SER A 61 24.14 -13.18 -10.62
N SER A 62 25.07 -12.33 -11.09
CA SER A 62 25.67 -11.24 -10.29
C SER A 62 24.63 -10.26 -9.72
N ASN A 63 23.46 -10.19 -10.35
CA ASN A 63 22.35 -9.32 -9.93
C ASN A 63 21.33 -10.04 -9.03
N GLN A 64 21.64 -11.24 -8.52
CA GLN A 64 20.74 -11.96 -7.65
C GLN A 64 20.70 -11.30 -6.26
N MET A 65 19.49 -11.09 -5.76
CA MET A 65 19.31 -10.54 -4.40
C MET A 65 19.88 -11.51 -3.36
N PRO A 66 20.65 -11.02 -2.37
CA PRO A 66 21.14 -11.86 -1.27
C PRO A 66 20.00 -12.58 -0.54
N LYS A 67 20.19 -13.87 -0.25
CA LYS A 67 19.20 -14.72 0.46
C LYS A 67 18.72 -14.09 1.77
N ALA A 68 19.64 -13.51 2.53
CA ALA A 68 19.35 -12.83 3.81
C ALA A 68 18.36 -11.68 3.62
N LEU A 69 18.52 -10.87 2.54
CA LEU A 69 17.60 -9.78 2.24
C LEU A 69 16.24 -10.29 1.75
N GLU A 70 16.21 -11.35 0.95
CA GLU A 70 14.97 -12.01 0.53
C GLU A 70 14.18 -12.51 1.74
N ASN A 71 14.81 -13.23 2.67
CA ASN A 71 14.20 -13.72 3.90
C ASN A 71 13.69 -12.57 4.79
N ARG A 72 14.46 -11.49 4.91
CA ARG A 72 14.03 -10.28 5.63
C ARG A 72 12.77 -9.66 5.02
N ILE A 73 12.65 -9.59 3.68
CA ILE A 73 11.47 -9.08 3.00
C ILE A 73 10.24 -9.95 3.31
N ILE A 74 10.41 -11.27 3.30
CA ILE A 74 9.34 -12.23 3.59
C ILE A 74 8.86 -12.06 5.04
N SER A 75 9.76 -12.04 6.01
CA SER A 75 9.42 -11.85 7.42
C SER A 75 8.71 -10.53 7.70
N LEU A 76 9.15 -9.45 7.05
CA LEU A 76 8.49 -8.15 7.14
C LEU A 76 7.08 -8.19 6.54
N LYS A 77 6.87 -8.90 5.44
CA LYS A 77 5.55 -9.05 4.85
C LYS A 77 4.60 -9.88 5.70
N GLN A 78 5.10 -10.92 6.36
CA GLN A 78 4.33 -11.72 7.33
C GLN A 78 3.93 -10.89 8.55
N LYS A 79 4.84 -10.06 9.06
CA LYS A 79 4.57 -9.15 10.18
C LYS A 79 3.59 -8.02 9.82
N TYR A 80 3.60 -7.55 8.56
CA TYR A 80 2.76 -6.47 8.06
C TYR A 80 1.99 -6.89 6.80
N PRO A 81 0.99 -7.78 6.90
CA PRO A 81 0.35 -8.40 5.73
C PRO A 81 -0.32 -7.41 4.78
N SER A 82 -0.86 -6.30 5.31
CA SER A 82 -1.54 -5.27 4.52
C SER A 82 -0.61 -4.34 3.72
N TRP A 83 0.72 -4.40 3.97
CA TRP A 83 1.66 -3.47 3.37
C TRP A 83 2.15 -3.92 1.99
N GLY A 84 2.18 -2.99 1.04
CA GLY A 84 2.74 -3.22 -0.30
C GLY A 84 4.26 -3.03 -0.35
N ALA A 85 4.89 -3.51 -1.43
CA ALA A 85 6.34 -3.50 -1.63
C ALA A 85 6.99 -2.11 -1.45
N ARG A 86 6.37 -1.05 -1.95
CA ARG A 86 6.88 0.33 -1.80
C ARG A 86 6.96 0.74 -0.32
N ARG A 87 5.91 0.45 0.46
CA ARG A 87 5.89 0.77 1.88
C ARG A 87 6.95 -0.03 2.65
N ILE A 88 7.04 -1.33 2.43
CA ILE A 88 8.06 -2.18 3.06
C ILE A 88 9.46 -1.62 2.76
N LYS A 89 9.76 -1.30 1.49
CA LYS A 89 11.05 -0.71 1.09
C LYS A 89 11.37 0.56 1.88
N HIS A 90 10.46 1.53 1.87
CA HIS A 90 10.73 2.85 2.44
C HIS A 90 10.62 2.91 3.95
N GLN A 91 9.74 2.10 4.55
CA GLN A 91 9.61 2.03 6.00
C GLN A 91 10.88 1.49 6.68
N PHE A 92 11.47 0.46 6.08
CA PHE A 92 12.64 -0.23 6.65
C PHE A 92 13.96 0.14 5.97
N ASN A 93 13.96 1.15 5.09
CA ASN A 93 15.14 1.61 4.33
C ASN A 93 15.93 0.46 3.69
N LEU A 94 15.21 -0.52 3.07
CA LEU A 94 15.87 -1.68 2.48
C LEU A 94 16.84 -1.27 1.35
N PRO A 95 18.04 -1.91 1.26
CA PRO A 95 19.05 -1.61 0.23
C PRO A 95 18.70 -2.20 -1.15
N ALA A 96 17.42 -2.23 -1.52
CA ALA A 96 16.93 -2.75 -2.78
C ALA A 96 15.87 -1.80 -3.34
N HIS A 97 15.75 -1.74 -4.66
CA HIS A 97 14.66 -0.98 -5.28
C HIS A 97 13.31 -1.66 -5.00
N TRP A 98 12.23 -0.88 -4.91
CA TRP A 98 10.90 -1.42 -4.57
C TRP A 98 10.40 -2.47 -5.59
N THR A 99 10.83 -2.42 -6.85
CA THR A 99 10.49 -3.43 -7.87
C THR A 99 11.11 -4.79 -7.54
N SER A 100 12.33 -4.81 -6.99
CA SER A 100 12.98 -6.04 -6.55
C SER A 100 12.25 -6.63 -5.33
N VAL A 101 11.84 -5.78 -4.37
CA VAL A 101 10.96 -6.20 -3.27
C VAL A 101 9.64 -6.78 -3.81
N HIS A 102 9.04 -6.13 -4.81
CA HIS A 102 7.80 -6.62 -5.44
C HIS A 102 8.00 -7.99 -6.12
N ARG A 103 9.13 -8.21 -6.80
CA ARG A 103 9.46 -9.50 -7.42
C ARG A 103 9.56 -10.62 -6.39
N VAL A 104 10.22 -10.35 -5.25
CA VAL A 104 10.29 -11.31 -4.13
C VAL A 104 8.89 -11.65 -3.63
N LEU A 105 8.06 -10.64 -3.33
CA LEU A 105 6.70 -10.86 -2.86
C LEU A 105 5.84 -11.63 -3.88
N LYS A 106 6.03 -11.38 -5.18
CA LYS A 106 5.36 -12.11 -6.25
C LYS A 106 5.81 -13.58 -6.30
N LYS A 107 7.13 -13.83 -6.24
CA LYS A 107 7.73 -15.17 -6.25
C LYS A 107 7.17 -16.05 -5.13
N HIS A 108 6.95 -15.47 -3.94
CA HIS A 108 6.44 -16.18 -2.76
C HIS A 108 4.90 -16.08 -2.58
N GLY A 109 4.15 -15.63 -3.59
CA GLY A 109 2.68 -15.58 -3.53
C GLY A 109 2.12 -14.57 -2.52
N LEU A 110 2.94 -13.65 -2.02
CA LEU A 110 2.60 -12.72 -0.92
C LEU A 110 1.98 -11.39 -1.40
N LEU A 111 1.57 -11.29 -2.67
CA LEU A 111 0.92 -10.10 -3.21
C LEU A 111 -0.58 -10.09 -2.88
N ILE A 112 -1.07 -8.93 -2.43
CA ILE A 112 -2.50 -8.70 -2.26
C ILE A 112 -3.09 -8.36 -3.63
N ARG A 113 -4.08 -9.11 -4.10
CA ARG A 113 -4.81 -8.81 -5.33
C ARG A 113 -5.70 -7.58 -5.14
N ILE A 114 -5.49 -6.54 -5.92
CA ILE A 114 -6.39 -5.38 -6.00
C ILE A 114 -7.45 -5.69 -7.07
N LYS A 115 -8.70 -5.84 -6.66
CA LYS A 115 -9.81 -6.26 -7.56
C LYS A 115 -10.31 -5.17 -8.51
N ALA A 116 -10.05 -3.88 -8.23
CA ALA A 116 -10.52 -2.78 -9.06
C ALA A 116 -9.45 -1.70 -9.26
N LYS A 117 -9.38 -1.15 -10.48
CA LYS A 117 -8.60 0.07 -10.74
C LYS A 117 -9.37 1.26 -10.16
N PRO A 118 -8.78 2.08 -9.29
CA PRO A 118 -9.44 3.27 -8.79
C PRO A 118 -9.67 4.25 -9.95
N GLN A 119 -10.86 4.83 -10.02
CA GLN A 119 -11.18 5.89 -10.97
C GLN A 119 -10.25 7.10 -10.75
N PRO A 120 -9.76 7.73 -11.82
CA PRO A 120 -8.96 8.93 -11.71
C PRO A 120 -9.75 10.04 -11.01
N CYS A 121 -9.20 10.61 -9.95
CA CYS A 121 -9.81 11.71 -9.23
C CYS A 121 -8.80 12.84 -8.98
N LYS A 122 -9.28 14.08 -9.06
CA LYS A 122 -8.47 15.24 -8.66
C LYS A 122 -8.15 15.14 -7.17
N ARG A 123 -6.87 15.15 -6.82
CA ARG A 123 -6.40 15.13 -5.42
C ARG A 123 -5.99 16.54 -5.03
N PHE A 124 -6.54 17.04 -3.94
CA PHE A 124 -6.14 18.31 -3.35
C PHE A 124 -5.55 18.09 -1.96
N ALA A 125 -4.74 19.00 -1.48
CA ALA A 125 -4.30 19.05 -0.11
C ALA A 125 -3.91 20.49 0.25
N ARG A 126 -4.21 20.91 1.46
CA ARG A 126 -3.82 22.23 1.96
C ARG A 126 -2.30 22.34 2.05
N HIS A 127 -1.79 23.59 1.97
CA HIS A 127 -0.35 23.85 1.95
C HIS A 127 0.26 23.88 3.35
N HIS A 128 -0.52 24.21 4.37
CA HIS A 128 -0.06 24.36 5.73
C HIS A 128 -0.84 23.47 6.69
N ALA A 129 -0.16 23.00 7.72
CA ALA A 129 -0.81 22.35 8.84
C ALA A 129 -1.83 23.29 9.47
N ASP A 130 -2.89 22.72 10.05
CA ASP A 130 -4.00 23.43 10.71
C ASP A 130 -4.78 24.41 9.81
N SER A 131 -4.54 24.41 8.49
CA SER A 131 -5.40 25.15 7.55
C SER A 131 -6.78 24.48 7.41
N LEU A 132 -6.82 23.17 7.47
CA LEU A 132 -8.04 22.36 7.39
C LEU A 132 -7.87 21.06 8.15
N TRP A 133 -8.73 20.80 9.10
CA TRP A 133 -8.88 19.44 9.65
C TRP A 133 -10.06 18.73 8.98
N GLN A 134 -10.00 17.43 8.89
CA GLN A 134 -11.11 16.58 8.48
C GLN A 134 -11.62 15.80 9.69
N GLY A 135 -12.90 15.95 10.00
CA GLY A 135 -13.58 15.20 11.05
C GLY A 135 -14.50 14.13 10.48
N ASP A 136 -14.52 12.97 11.11
CA ASP A 136 -15.43 11.86 10.74
C ASP A 136 -15.63 10.92 11.91
N THR A 137 -16.69 10.10 11.82
CA THR A 137 -16.99 9.04 12.79
C THR A 137 -17.03 7.70 12.07
N PHE A 138 -16.11 6.83 12.41
CA PHE A 138 -16.03 5.46 11.92
C PHE A 138 -16.77 4.51 12.89
N GLN A 139 -17.59 3.62 12.35
CA GLN A 139 -18.35 2.63 13.10
C GLN A 139 -17.85 1.22 12.82
N PHE A 140 -17.76 0.40 13.87
CA PHE A 140 -17.53 -1.04 13.75
C PHE A 140 -18.15 -1.76 14.97
N ARG A 141 -18.02 -3.09 15.01
CA ARG A 141 -18.57 -3.91 16.10
C ARG A 141 -17.45 -4.67 16.82
N ILE A 142 -17.45 -4.61 18.13
CA ILE A 142 -16.64 -5.48 18.99
C ILE A 142 -17.58 -6.57 19.51
N THR A 143 -17.16 -7.83 19.48
CA THR A 143 -18.01 -9.01 19.75
C THR A 143 -18.77 -8.88 21.07
N ASP A 144 -18.07 -8.56 22.16
CA ASP A 144 -18.62 -8.54 23.51
C ASP A 144 -19.10 -7.14 23.99
N VAL A 145 -18.93 -6.10 23.14
CA VAL A 145 -19.28 -4.72 23.49
C VAL A 145 -20.41 -4.18 22.62
N GLY A 146 -20.57 -4.72 21.42
CA GLY A 146 -21.56 -4.24 20.46
C GLY A 146 -21.01 -3.17 19.50
N LYS A 147 -21.86 -2.20 19.12
CA LYS A 147 -21.47 -1.11 18.21
C LYS A 147 -20.56 -0.12 18.91
N VAL A 148 -19.47 0.24 18.26
CA VAL A 148 -18.47 1.18 18.76
C VAL A 148 -18.21 2.25 17.69
N TYR A 149 -18.06 3.49 18.13
CA TYR A 149 -17.86 4.66 17.30
C TYR A 149 -16.51 5.30 17.60
N VAL A 150 -15.68 5.46 16.58
CA VAL A 150 -14.41 6.18 16.66
C VAL A 150 -14.57 7.54 15.98
N THR A 151 -14.77 8.57 16.78
CA THR A 151 -14.81 9.96 16.29
C THR A 151 -13.42 10.57 16.37
N GLY A 152 -13.05 11.38 15.38
CA GLY A 152 -11.78 12.09 15.48
C GLY A 152 -11.46 12.96 14.29
N PHE A 153 -10.33 13.69 14.44
CA PHE A 153 -9.87 14.71 13.51
C PHE A 153 -8.50 14.39 12.97
N SER A 154 -8.28 14.69 11.69
CA SER A 154 -6.97 14.55 11.01
C SER A 154 -6.65 15.83 10.24
N ASP A 155 -5.40 16.25 10.29
CA ASP A 155 -4.94 17.39 9.49
C ASP A 155 -4.88 17.04 7.99
N ASP A 156 -5.47 17.89 7.16
CA ASP A 156 -5.55 17.70 5.72
C ASP A 156 -4.18 17.74 5.03
N CYS A 157 -3.30 18.59 5.52
CA CYS A 157 -1.97 18.83 4.98
C CYS A 157 -1.04 17.64 5.24
N SER A 158 -0.84 17.30 6.50
CA SER A 158 0.16 16.34 6.99
C SER A 158 -0.35 14.93 7.15
N ARG A 159 -1.66 14.73 7.10
CA ARG A 159 -2.32 13.45 7.48
C ARG A 159 -2.17 13.10 8.96
N TYR A 160 -1.69 14.04 9.77
CA TYR A 160 -1.53 13.83 11.19
C TYR A 160 -2.89 13.58 11.85
N ARG A 161 -2.99 12.51 12.62
CA ARG A 161 -4.18 12.24 13.41
C ARG A 161 -4.14 13.07 14.67
N ILE A 162 -4.96 14.11 14.72
CA ILE A 162 -4.99 15.08 15.83
C ILE A 162 -5.51 14.42 17.10
N LYS A 163 -6.66 13.76 16.99
CA LYS A 163 -7.28 13.03 18.09
C LYS A 163 -8.22 11.96 17.56
N SER A 164 -8.25 10.82 18.26
CA SER A 164 -9.30 9.80 18.19
C SER A 164 -9.89 9.59 19.56
N LYS A 165 -11.21 9.46 19.62
CA LYS A 165 -11.97 9.08 20.83
C LYS A 165 -12.93 7.95 20.50
N VAL A 166 -13.16 7.10 21.48
CA VAL A 166 -14.02 5.92 21.34
C VAL A 166 -15.26 6.09 22.22
N TYR A 167 -16.42 5.90 21.60
CA TYR A 167 -17.72 6.06 22.22
C TYR A 167 -18.62 4.87 21.92
N LEU A 168 -19.65 4.65 22.78
CA LEU A 168 -20.72 3.69 22.55
C LEU A 168 -21.90 4.31 21.80
N HIS A 169 -21.97 5.64 21.77
CA HIS A 169 -23.02 6.40 21.09
C HIS A 169 -22.43 7.34 20.05
N LYS A 170 -23.26 7.72 19.08
CA LYS A 170 -22.92 8.69 18.03
C LYS A 170 -23.83 9.90 18.17
N GLY A 171 -23.41 10.88 18.95
CA GLY A 171 -24.19 12.07 19.25
C GLY A 171 -23.40 13.36 19.18
N ALA A 172 -24.09 14.47 19.42
CA ALA A 172 -23.46 15.81 19.47
C ALA A 172 -22.48 15.90 20.64
N VAL A 173 -22.84 15.37 21.80
CA VAL A 173 -22.01 15.38 23.01
C VAL A 173 -20.65 14.71 22.78
N GLU A 174 -20.65 13.55 22.16
CA GLU A 174 -19.42 12.79 21.82
C GLU A 174 -18.55 13.56 20.85
N SER A 175 -19.16 14.20 19.85
CA SER A 175 -18.46 14.97 18.84
C SER A 175 -17.85 16.26 19.43
N VAL A 176 -18.58 16.99 20.26
CA VAL A 176 -18.10 18.15 21.04
C VAL A 176 -16.95 17.74 21.96
N ASN A 177 -17.14 16.67 22.74
CA ASN A 177 -16.09 16.15 23.62
C ASN A 177 -14.82 15.81 22.83
N CYS A 178 -14.96 15.17 21.66
CA CYS A 178 -13.80 14.87 20.81
C CYS A 178 -13.10 16.13 20.29
N LEU A 179 -13.85 17.16 19.89
CA LEU A 179 -13.32 18.46 19.45
C LEU A 179 -12.55 19.16 20.57
N CYS A 180 -13.13 19.28 21.76
CA CYS A 180 -12.48 19.86 22.93
C CYS A 180 -11.14 19.16 23.24
N TRP A 181 -11.12 17.82 23.18
CA TRP A 181 -9.87 17.07 23.37
C TRP A 181 -8.86 17.28 22.24
N ALA A 182 -9.29 17.48 21.01
CA ALA A 182 -8.43 17.79 19.88
C ALA A 182 -7.75 19.16 20.00
N LEU A 183 -8.46 20.13 20.58
CA LEU A 183 -8.00 21.51 20.76
C LEU A 183 -7.08 21.71 21.99
N ARG A 184 -7.04 20.75 22.92
CA ARG A 184 -6.20 20.84 24.15
C ARG A 184 -4.70 21.02 23.89
N ASN A 185 -4.21 20.64 22.72
CA ASN A 185 -2.80 20.83 22.36
C ASN A 185 -2.47 22.27 21.94
N GLY A 186 -3.39 23.22 22.09
CA GLY A 186 -3.21 24.64 21.76
C GLY A 186 -3.13 24.95 20.25
N ARG A 187 -3.34 23.93 19.38
CA ARG A 187 -3.38 24.15 17.93
C ARG A 187 -4.83 24.19 17.45
N ILE A 188 -5.20 25.31 16.84
CA ILE A 188 -6.55 25.58 16.38
C ILE A 188 -6.55 25.56 14.84
N PRO A 189 -7.42 24.77 14.18
CA PRO A 189 -7.52 24.80 12.73
C PRO A 189 -8.30 26.02 12.26
N LYS A 190 -7.94 26.56 11.09
CA LYS A 190 -8.75 27.61 10.45
C LYS A 190 -10.13 27.09 10.03
N GLN A 191 -10.19 25.83 9.59
CA GLN A 191 -11.40 25.23 9.05
C GLN A 191 -11.48 23.76 9.47
N ILE A 192 -12.71 23.24 9.62
CA ILE A 192 -12.97 21.81 9.78
C ILE A 192 -13.95 21.36 8.69
N TYR A 193 -13.55 20.34 7.92
CA TYR A 193 -14.40 19.68 6.92
C TYR A 193 -15.07 18.46 7.53
N LEU A 194 -16.41 18.40 7.46
CA LEU A 194 -17.26 17.41 8.09
C LEU A 194 -18.25 16.80 7.09
N ASP A 195 -18.84 15.68 7.45
CA ASP A 195 -20.06 15.22 6.79
C ASP A 195 -21.31 15.92 7.35
N ASN A 196 -22.44 15.70 6.71
CA ASN A 196 -23.75 16.21 7.17
C ASN A 196 -24.35 15.31 8.29
N GLY A 197 -23.54 14.58 9.02
CA GLY A 197 -24.00 13.77 10.13
C GLY A 197 -24.65 14.62 11.22
N LYS A 198 -25.78 14.17 11.76
CA LYS A 198 -26.56 14.90 12.80
C LYS A 198 -25.69 15.39 13.97
N GLN A 199 -24.66 14.62 14.34
CA GLN A 199 -23.73 14.95 15.42
C GLN A 199 -22.86 16.18 15.16
N PHE A 200 -22.55 16.49 13.88
CA PHE A 200 -21.73 17.64 13.49
C PHE A 200 -22.57 18.87 13.11
N VAL A 201 -23.83 18.63 12.68
CA VAL A 201 -24.76 19.71 12.31
C VAL A 201 -25.43 20.30 13.56
N ALA A 202 -25.38 19.61 14.70
CA ALA A 202 -25.97 20.01 15.98
C ALA A 202 -25.51 21.40 16.42
N LYS A 203 -26.42 22.17 17.04
CA LYS A 203 -26.15 23.52 17.54
C LYS A 203 -24.95 23.57 18.50
N ASP A 204 -24.83 22.60 19.39
CA ASP A 204 -23.76 22.55 20.38
C ASP A 204 -22.36 22.40 19.73
N PHE A 205 -22.27 21.56 18.68
CA PHE A 205 -21.01 21.40 17.96
C PHE A 205 -20.61 22.71 17.22
N LYS A 206 -21.58 23.38 16.61
CA LYS A 206 -21.37 24.67 15.93
C LYS A 206 -20.93 25.75 16.92
N LYS A 207 -21.65 25.89 18.04
CA LYS A 207 -21.29 26.82 19.11
C LYS A 207 -19.88 26.60 19.65
N GLU A 208 -19.51 25.32 19.86
CA GLU A 208 -18.18 25.00 20.35
C GLU A 208 -17.07 25.35 19.33
N ALA A 209 -17.28 25.08 18.05
CA ALA A 209 -16.36 25.46 17.00
C ALA A 209 -16.23 26.99 16.87
N GLU A 210 -17.35 27.72 16.99
CA GLU A 210 -17.41 29.18 16.92
C GLU A 210 -16.61 29.86 18.04
N LYS A 211 -16.63 29.34 19.26
CA LYS A 211 -15.81 29.84 20.39
C LYS A 211 -14.32 29.97 20.06
N TYR A 212 -13.82 29.09 19.17
CA TYR A 212 -12.43 29.04 18.72
C TYR A 212 -12.23 29.71 17.36
N GLY A 213 -13.24 30.39 16.80
CA GLY A 213 -13.16 31.00 15.47
C GLY A 213 -12.99 29.98 14.32
N ILE A 214 -13.43 28.76 14.50
CA ILE A 214 -13.24 27.69 13.52
C ILE A 214 -14.37 27.72 12.49
N LYS A 215 -14.05 27.91 11.20
CA LYS A 215 -15.02 27.82 10.09
C LYS A 215 -15.37 26.36 9.80
N LEU A 216 -16.63 25.99 9.94
CA LEU A 216 -17.13 24.65 9.58
C LEU A 216 -17.48 24.60 8.10
N ILE A 217 -17.03 23.52 7.42
CA ILE A 217 -17.34 23.25 6.01
C ILE A 217 -18.00 21.88 5.96
N PHE A 218 -19.22 21.83 5.44
CA PHE A 218 -19.96 20.58 5.28
C PHE A 218 -19.85 20.08 3.84
N GLY A 219 -19.62 18.78 3.68
CA GLY A 219 -19.54 18.14 2.37
C GLY A 219 -20.88 18.20 1.64
N LYS A 220 -20.85 18.44 0.33
CA LYS A 220 -22.07 18.33 -0.48
C LYS A 220 -22.57 16.88 -0.46
N PRO A 221 -23.89 16.64 -0.34
CA PRO A 221 -24.46 15.30 -0.46
C PRO A 221 -23.98 14.62 -1.75
N TYR A 222 -23.75 13.33 -1.72
CA TYR A 222 -23.29 12.51 -2.86
C TYR A 222 -21.94 12.88 -3.49
N HIS A 223 -21.15 13.80 -2.87
CA HIS A 223 -19.79 14.14 -3.34
C HIS A 223 -18.70 13.66 -2.34
N PRO A 224 -18.30 12.38 -2.35
CA PRO A 224 -17.35 11.82 -1.37
C PRO A 224 -15.90 12.32 -1.56
N ARG A 225 -15.63 13.11 -2.62
CA ARG A 225 -14.26 13.48 -3.03
C ARG A 225 -13.45 14.26 -1.97
N GLY A 226 -14.10 14.96 -1.05
CA GLY A 226 -13.43 15.73 0.01
C GLY A 226 -12.87 14.90 1.16
N ARG A 227 -13.43 13.72 1.47
CA ARG A 227 -13.15 12.91 2.67
C ARG A 227 -12.13 11.78 2.48
N GLY A 228 -11.63 11.57 1.29
CA GLY A 228 -10.74 10.45 0.98
C GLY A 228 -9.48 10.33 1.86
N LYS A 229 -9.10 11.37 2.58
CA LYS A 229 -7.93 11.37 3.48
C LYS A 229 -8.25 10.75 4.83
N ILE A 230 -9.37 11.14 5.44
CA ILE A 230 -9.81 10.55 6.70
C ILE A 230 -10.30 9.12 6.49
N GLU A 231 -10.92 8.83 5.34
CA GLU A 231 -11.26 7.47 4.93
C GLU A 231 -10.00 6.59 4.77
N ALA A 232 -8.90 7.14 4.26
CA ALA A 232 -7.63 6.42 4.17
C ALA A 232 -7.07 6.07 5.55
N TYR A 233 -7.26 6.93 6.56
CA TYR A 233 -6.94 6.62 7.95
C TYR A 233 -7.84 5.50 8.47
N HIS A 234 -9.17 5.56 8.27
CA HIS A 234 -10.09 4.52 8.70
C HIS A 234 -9.79 3.16 8.05
N LYS A 235 -9.45 3.16 6.75
CA LYS A 235 -8.99 1.95 6.04
C LYS A 235 -7.69 1.38 6.64
N ALA A 236 -6.76 2.24 7.06
CA ALA A 236 -5.55 1.80 7.74
C ALA A 236 -5.86 1.24 9.12
N LEU A 237 -6.67 1.93 9.92
CA LEU A 237 -7.13 1.48 11.24
C LEU A 237 -7.81 0.11 11.16
N TYR A 238 -8.72 -0.07 10.21
CA TYR A 238 -9.40 -1.35 10.02
C TYR A 238 -8.42 -2.47 9.64
N ARG A 239 -7.57 -2.25 8.63
CA ARG A 239 -6.67 -3.28 8.08
C ARG A 239 -5.48 -3.62 8.97
N GLU A 240 -4.99 -2.66 9.74
CA GLU A 240 -3.75 -2.79 10.51
C GLU A 240 -4.00 -3.00 12.00
N LEU A 241 -5.23 -2.81 12.48
CA LEU A 241 -5.60 -3.03 13.87
C LEU A 241 -6.87 -3.88 14.00
N ILE A 242 -8.03 -3.40 13.50
CA ILE A 242 -9.34 -3.98 13.84
C ILE A 242 -9.48 -5.39 13.25
N SER A 243 -9.10 -5.61 11.98
CA SER A 243 -9.21 -6.92 11.33
C SER A 243 -8.20 -7.96 11.82
N LEU A 244 -7.17 -7.54 12.56
CA LEU A 244 -6.08 -8.42 13.00
C LEU A 244 -6.21 -8.80 14.49
N LYS A 245 -7.13 -8.19 15.23
CA LYS A 245 -7.20 -8.35 16.68
C LYS A 245 -8.62 -8.49 17.17
N LYS A 246 -8.84 -9.39 18.14
CA LYS A 246 -10.06 -9.40 18.96
C LYS A 246 -9.82 -8.55 20.19
N PHE A 247 -10.80 -7.74 20.58
CA PHE A 247 -10.74 -6.85 21.74
C PHE A 247 -11.67 -7.38 22.82
N LYS A 248 -11.15 -7.47 24.04
CA LYS A 248 -11.90 -8.00 25.20
C LYS A 248 -12.87 -6.97 25.81
N SER A 249 -12.60 -5.69 25.63
CA SER A 249 -13.39 -4.60 26.20
C SER A 249 -13.19 -3.29 25.43
N LEU A 250 -14.04 -2.31 25.72
CA LEU A 250 -13.88 -0.94 25.22
C LEU A 250 -12.57 -0.29 25.69
N SER A 251 -12.17 -0.56 26.93
CA SER A 251 -10.91 -0.05 27.50
C SER A 251 -9.69 -0.65 26.77
N ASP A 252 -9.74 -1.96 26.49
CA ASP A 252 -8.70 -2.64 25.71
C ASP A 252 -8.57 -2.04 24.31
N PHE A 253 -9.72 -1.81 23.63
CA PHE A 253 -9.70 -1.15 22.33
C PHE A 253 -9.13 0.29 22.39
N ARG A 254 -9.52 1.09 23.40
CA ARG A 254 -8.99 2.46 23.60
C ARG A 254 -7.46 2.47 23.72
N LYS A 255 -6.90 1.52 24.49
CA LYS A 255 -5.45 1.36 24.67
C LYS A 255 -4.75 1.03 23.34
N HIS A 256 -5.34 0.13 22.54
CA HIS A 256 -4.79 -0.25 21.25
C HIS A 256 -4.94 0.86 20.20
N LEU A 257 -6.06 1.59 20.20
CA LEU A 257 -6.26 2.75 19.33
C LEU A 257 -5.23 3.84 19.60
N TRP A 258 -4.96 4.15 20.87
CA TRP A 258 -3.94 5.11 21.24
C TRP A 258 -2.54 4.70 20.73
N LYS A 259 -2.16 3.43 20.89
CA LYS A 259 -0.91 2.90 20.34
C LYS A 259 -0.87 2.98 18.83
N PHE A 260 -1.97 2.67 18.15
CA PHE A 260 -2.10 2.76 16.70
C PHE A 260 -1.95 4.21 16.21
N ASP A 261 -2.63 5.18 16.84
CA ASP A 261 -2.52 6.61 16.49
C ASP A 261 -1.09 7.11 16.65
N ASN A 262 -0.42 6.70 17.73
CA ASN A 262 0.98 7.05 17.95
C ASN A 262 1.90 6.47 16.86
N GLN A 263 1.73 5.20 16.51
CA GLN A 263 2.47 4.57 15.40
C GLN A 263 2.14 5.21 14.05
N TYR A 264 0.87 5.50 13.80
CA TYR A 264 0.42 6.15 12.57
C TYR A 264 1.06 7.53 12.39
N ASN A 265 1.14 8.32 13.44
CA ASN A 265 1.69 9.67 13.41
C ASN A 265 3.22 9.70 13.37
N ASN A 266 3.88 8.93 14.23
CA ASN A 266 5.30 9.10 14.50
C ASN A 266 6.19 8.11 13.74
N TRP A 267 5.66 6.96 13.33
CA TRP A 267 6.47 5.91 12.74
C TRP A 267 6.05 5.55 11.31
N ARG A 268 4.76 5.58 10.98
CA ARG A 268 4.23 5.13 9.70
C ARG A 268 4.54 6.11 8.58
N LYS A 269 5.50 5.78 7.72
CA LYS A 269 5.84 6.58 6.53
C LYS A 269 4.74 6.50 5.47
N GLN A 270 4.45 7.62 4.80
CA GLN A 270 3.42 7.71 3.77
C GLN A 270 3.99 8.22 2.44
N GLU A 271 3.65 7.51 1.35
CA GLU A 271 4.13 7.87 0.00
C GLU A 271 3.70 9.28 -0.41
N ILE A 272 2.46 9.68 -0.07
CA ILE A 272 1.93 11.01 -0.37
C ILE A 272 2.69 12.14 0.35
N LEU A 273 3.38 11.82 1.42
CA LEU A 273 4.23 12.75 2.18
C LEU A 273 5.71 12.62 1.82
N GLY A 274 6.03 11.98 0.68
CA GLY A 274 7.43 11.76 0.29
C GLY A 274 8.16 10.76 1.21
N TRP A 275 7.44 9.79 1.73
CA TRP A 275 7.93 8.78 2.69
C TRP A 275 8.35 9.34 4.04
N ASN A 276 7.73 10.47 4.42
CA ASN A 276 7.84 11.03 5.76
C ASN A 276 6.68 10.56 6.65
N THR A 277 6.86 10.70 7.96
CA THR A 277 5.80 10.46 8.92
C THR A 277 4.84 11.66 8.99
N PRO A 278 3.56 11.47 9.32
CA PRO A 278 2.64 12.57 9.56
C PRO A 278 3.17 13.60 10.56
N ALA A 279 3.78 13.16 11.66
CA ALA A 279 4.31 14.03 12.70
C ALA A 279 5.45 14.92 12.20
N SER A 280 6.39 14.36 11.41
CA SER A 280 7.49 15.14 10.87
C SER A 280 7.02 16.25 9.92
N VAL A 281 5.93 16.03 9.19
CA VAL A 281 5.33 17.03 8.30
C VAL A 281 4.49 18.03 9.07
N TYR A 282 3.74 17.59 10.10
CA TYR A 282 2.87 18.43 10.92
C TYR A 282 3.66 19.46 11.72
N ASN A 283 4.81 19.07 12.24
CA ASN A 283 5.66 19.92 13.07
C ASN A 283 6.65 20.77 12.29
N ASN A 284 6.86 20.53 10.99
CA ASN A 284 7.87 21.23 10.19
C ASN A 284 7.26 22.04 9.04
N LYS A 285 7.06 23.33 9.25
CA LYS A 285 6.47 24.25 8.26
C LYS A 285 7.30 24.39 6.96
N LYS A 286 8.64 24.31 7.01
CA LYS A 286 9.54 24.50 5.83
C LYS A 286 9.66 23.28 4.94
N TYR A 287 9.55 22.10 5.50
CA TYR A 287 9.80 20.80 4.80
C TYR A 287 8.77 20.52 3.70
N PHE A 288 7.54 20.96 3.89
CA PHE A 288 6.40 20.58 3.05
C PHE A 288 6.47 21.11 1.62
N ASN A 289 6.97 22.31 1.41
CA ASN A 289 6.98 22.96 0.09
C ASN A 289 7.96 22.32 -0.91
N LYS A 290 9.12 21.81 -0.45
CA LYS A 290 10.13 21.18 -1.31
C LYS A 290 9.68 19.80 -1.79
N GLN A 291 9.15 18.98 -0.91
CA GLN A 291 8.69 17.62 -1.23
C GLN A 291 7.42 17.61 -2.10
N ARG A 292 6.54 18.58 -1.97
CA ARG A 292 5.36 18.72 -2.84
C ARG A 292 5.70 19.02 -4.30
N LYS A 293 6.73 19.81 -4.54
CA LYS A 293 7.22 20.06 -5.90
C LYS A 293 7.69 18.77 -6.58
N LEU A 294 8.35 17.89 -5.84
CA LEU A 294 8.81 16.57 -6.34
C LEU A 294 7.66 15.59 -6.58
N LEU A 295 6.64 15.58 -5.72
CA LEU A 295 5.46 14.72 -5.89
C LEU A 295 4.56 15.18 -7.04
N LYS A 296 4.47 16.49 -7.34
CA LYS A 296 3.76 17.00 -8.51
C LYS A 296 4.26 16.40 -9.83
N LYS A 297 5.58 16.24 -9.97
CA LYS A 297 6.19 15.64 -11.18
C LYS A 297 5.88 14.14 -11.32
N ARG A 298 5.60 13.42 -10.21
CA ARG A 298 5.46 11.95 -10.20
C ARG A 298 4.01 11.42 -10.18
N THR A 299 3.04 12.20 -9.74
CA THR A 299 1.70 11.68 -9.43
C THR A 299 0.53 12.46 -10.02
N ASN A 300 0.75 13.53 -10.80
CA ASN A 300 -0.30 14.46 -11.27
C ASN A 300 -1.24 14.91 -10.12
N VAL A 301 -0.69 15.13 -8.94
CA VAL A 301 -1.43 15.68 -7.83
C VAL A 301 -1.59 17.18 -8.06
N LEU A 302 -2.76 17.57 -8.53
CA LEU A 302 -3.13 18.97 -8.64
C LEU A 302 -3.22 19.58 -7.23
N LEU A 303 -2.22 20.36 -6.87
CA LEU A 303 -2.25 21.21 -5.71
C LEU A 303 -3.08 22.43 -6.12
N THR A 304 -4.31 22.48 -5.74
CA THR A 304 -5.11 23.69 -5.92
C THR A 304 -4.67 24.72 -4.89
N LYS A 305 -4.47 25.95 -5.35
CA LYS A 305 -4.43 27.17 -4.51
C LYS A 305 -5.85 27.47 -3.99
N ALA A 306 -6.70 26.43 -3.88
CA ALA A 306 -8.06 26.60 -3.52
C ALA A 306 -8.15 27.37 -2.20
N ASP A 307 -8.59 28.57 -2.38
CA ASP A 307 -9.37 29.41 -1.52
C ASP A 307 -8.61 30.10 -0.38
N ILE A 308 -7.86 31.12 -0.82
CA ILE A 308 -7.77 32.36 -0.10
C ILE A 308 -8.84 33.26 -0.72
N SER A 309 -10.05 33.16 -0.29
CA SER A 309 -11.12 34.16 -0.37
C SER A 309 -12.17 33.82 0.68
#